data_8c70ba57f561936d09db9804ebbdb62a
#
_entry.id   8c70ba57f561936d09db9804ebbdb62a
#
_cell.length_a   1.000
_cell.length_b   1.000
_cell.length_c   1.000
_cell.angle_alpha   90.00
_cell.angle_beta   90.00
_cell.angle_gamma   90.00
#
_symmetry.space_group_name_H-M   'P 1'
#
loop_
_entity.id
_entity.type
_entity.pdbx_description
1 polymer ?
#
loop_
_entity_poly.entity_id
_entity_poly.type
_entity_poly.pdbx_seq_one_letter_code
_entity_poly.pdbx_strand_id
1 'polypeptide(L)'
;MLTSFVVLRHNASWYQDSIGEVTSVKQVSSKTLQDQYGNKVTQHHQKVSVKLLNTQNKGKTVSFINSYDDAQAITQPLNKHDQIFLAKSEKAWGLKNFKRDSFWIPILIMVMGLLIISMGKAGSFMILSLIINVILFIGTIYLNFVTK
;
A
#
# COMPACT_ATOMS: atom_id res chain seq x y z
N MET A 1 17.08 9.71 2.12
CA MET A 1 16.40 8.51 1.65
C MET A 1 16.15 7.48 2.76
N LEU A 2 17.17 6.99 3.47
CA LEU A 2 17.02 6.04 4.59
C LEU A 2 16.14 6.60 5.73
N THR A 3 16.32 7.85 6.10
CA THR A 3 15.52 8.51 7.16
C THR A 3 14.05 8.62 6.81
N SER A 4 13.70 9.00 5.57
CA SER A 4 12.30 9.06 5.13
C SER A 4 11.64 7.68 5.09
N PHE A 5 12.36 6.64 4.67
CA PHE A 5 11.89 5.27 4.71
C PHE A 5 11.56 4.82 6.15
N VAL A 6 12.47 5.08 7.10
CA VAL A 6 12.27 4.72 8.52
C VAL A 6 11.07 5.45 9.11
N VAL A 7 10.96 6.77 8.90
CA VAL A 7 9.84 7.57 9.41
C VAL A 7 8.50 7.07 8.85
N LEU A 8 8.42 6.83 7.54
CA LEU A 8 7.20 6.37 6.89
C LEU A 8 6.84 4.92 7.24
N ARG A 9 7.78 4.12 7.66
CA ARG A 9 7.51 2.78 8.19
C ARG A 9 6.90 2.82 9.60
N HIS A 10 7.18 3.88 10.37
CA HIS A 10 6.71 4.05 11.75
C HIS A 10 5.54 5.04 11.88
N ASN A 11 4.96 5.50 10.77
CA ASN A 11 3.88 6.48 10.75
C ASN A 11 2.46 5.87 10.87
N ALA A 12 2.33 4.66 11.38
CA ALA A 12 1.03 3.99 11.49
C ALA A 12 -0.03 4.82 12.25
N SER A 13 0.41 5.66 13.20
CA SER A 13 -0.47 6.55 13.97
C SER A 13 -1.09 7.69 13.15
N TRP A 14 -0.59 7.98 11.95
CA TRP A 14 -1.13 9.03 11.08
C TRP A 14 -2.40 8.59 10.34
N TYR A 15 -2.70 7.30 10.38
CA TYR A 15 -3.83 6.73 9.65
C TYR A 15 -4.97 6.36 10.60
N GLN A 16 -6.19 6.61 10.16
CA GLN A 16 -7.42 6.19 10.86
C GLN A 16 -7.72 4.70 10.66
N ASP A 17 -7.33 4.16 9.51
CA ASP A 17 -7.47 2.75 9.19
C ASP A 17 -6.53 1.88 10.06
N SER A 18 -6.95 0.67 10.35
CA SER A 18 -6.11 -0.30 11.05
C SER A 18 -4.93 -0.71 10.18
N ILE A 19 -3.71 -0.47 10.65
CA ILE A 19 -2.48 -0.91 10.00
C ILE A 19 -1.87 -2.05 10.82
N GLY A 20 -1.38 -3.06 10.12
CA GLY A 20 -0.66 -4.15 10.74
C GLY A 20 0.59 -4.56 9.98
N GLU A 21 1.53 -5.14 10.69
CA GLU A 21 2.75 -5.75 10.13
C GLU A 21 2.58 -7.26 10.12
N VAL A 22 2.86 -7.87 8.97
CA VAL A 22 2.82 -9.31 8.79
C VAL A 22 3.94 -9.97 9.59
N THR A 23 3.58 -10.80 10.55
CA THR A 23 4.52 -11.51 11.42
C THR A 23 4.84 -12.91 10.92
N SER A 24 3.85 -13.59 10.33
CA SER A 24 4.04 -14.89 9.72
C SER A 24 3.10 -15.13 8.56
N VAL A 25 3.58 -15.89 7.58
CA VAL A 25 2.83 -16.32 6.40
C VAL A 25 3.03 -17.82 6.25
N LYS A 26 1.94 -18.55 6.06
CA LYS A 26 1.95 -19.99 5.80
C LYS A 26 1.07 -20.30 4.61
N GLN A 27 1.62 -20.93 3.59
CA GLN A 27 0.85 -21.46 2.48
C GLN A 27 -0.06 -22.57 2.99
N VAL A 28 -1.35 -22.48 2.67
CA VAL A 28 -2.36 -23.45 3.14
C VAL A 28 -2.73 -24.40 2.02
N SER A 29 -3.02 -23.87 0.84
CA SER A 29 -3.42 -24.65 -0.33
C SER A 29 -3.16 -23.87 -1.61
N SER A 30 -3.08 -24.61 -2.71
CA SER A 30 -3.16 -24.05 -4.06
C SER A 30 -4.10 -24.90 -4.89
N LYS A 31 -4.91 -24.30 -5.73
CA LYS A 31 -5.86 -24.97 -6.61
C LYS A 31 -5.80 -24.37 -8.00
N THR A 32 -5.52 -25.20 -8.98
CA THR A 32 -5.59 -24.77 -10.38
C THR A 32 -7.05 -24.85 -10.84
N LEU A 33 -7.55 -23.74 -11.32
CA LEU A 33 -8.87 -23.57 -11.92
C LEU A 33 -8.68 -23.34 -13.43
N GLN A 34 -9.66 -23.76 -14.21
CA GLN A 34 -9.72 -23.46 -15.64
C GLN A 34 -10.87 -22.48 -15.87
N ASP A 35 -10.59 -21.38 -16.57
CA ASP A 35 -11.60 -20.41 -16.93
C ASP A 35 -12.46 -20.90 -18.11
N GLN A 36 -13.50 -20.15 -18.46
CA GLN A 36 -14.40 -20.46 -19.55
C GLN A 36 -13.74 -20.45 -20.94
N TYR A 37 -12.52 -19.93 -21.04
CA TYR A 37 -11.72 -19.87 -22.29
C TYR A 37 -10.62 -20.95 -22.33
N GLY A 38 -10.56 -21.81 -21.32
CA GLY A 38 -9.56 -22.88 -21.24
C GLY A 38 -8.24 -22.48 -20.62
N ASN A 39 -8.06 -21.23 -20.16
CA ASN A 39 -6.84 -20.79 -19.48
C ASN A 39 -6.78 -21.38 -18.08
N LYS A 40 -5.59 -21.82 -17.68
CA LYS A 40 -5.34 -22.33 -16.34
C LYS A 40 -4.88 -21.20 -15.44
N VAL A 41 -5.56 -20.98 -14.32
CA VAL A 41 -5.20 -20.01 -13.29
C VAL A 41 -5.04 -20.76 -11.97
N THR A 42 -3.89 -20.61 -11.33
CA THR A 42 -3.66 -21.22 -10.01
C THR A 42 -3.99 -20.19 -8.93
N GLN A 43 -4.98 -20.55 -8.12
CA GLN A 43 -5.36 -19.76 -6.95
C GLN A 43 -4.60 -20.31 -5.73
N HIS A 44 -3.96 -19.40 -5.01
CA HIS A 44 -3.17 -19.69 -3.81
C HIS A 44 -3.86 -19.12 -2.57
N HIS A 45 -3.79 -19.84 -1.48
CA HIS A 45 -4.31 -19.40 -0.18
C HIS A 45 -3.19 -19.40 0.85
N GLN A 46 -3.00 -18.23 1.49
CA GLN A 46 -2.03 -18.04 2.57
C GLN A 46 -2.77 -17.73 3.87
N LYS A 47 -2.44 -18.43 4.94
CA LYS A 47 -2.79 -18.02 6.29
C LYS A 47 -1.77 -17.00 6.76
N VAL A 48 -2.24 -15.79 7.06
CA VAL A 48 -1.39 -14.66 7.41
C VAL A 48 -1.71 -14.24 8.83
N SER A 49 -0.66 -14.09 9.65
CA SER A 49 -0.78 -13.50 10.99
C SER A 49 -0.17 -12.11 10.98
N VAL A 50 -0.89 -11.15 11.53
CA VAL A 50 -0.57 -9.72 11.46
C VAL A 50 -0.66 -9.10 12.84
N LYS A 51 0.38 -8.39 13.27
CA LYS A 51 0.40 -7.60 14.49
C LYS A 51 -0.09 -6.19 14.20
N LEU A 52 -1.14 -5.74 14.88
CA LEU A 52 -1.71 -4.41 14.72
C LEU A 52 -0.77 -3.34 15.28
N LEU A 53 -0.53 -2.27 14.51
CA LEU A 53 0.42 -1.20 14.82
C LEU A 53 -0.25 0.04 15.38
N ASN A 54 -1.54 0.24 15.10
CA ASN A 54 -2.29 1.41 15.52
C ASN A 54 -3.70 1.03 16.01
N THR A 55 -4.54 2.04 16.24
CA THR A 55 -5.91 1.91 16.77
C THR A 55 -5.97 1.33 18.19
N GLN A 56 -7.17 1.16 18.72
CA GLN A 56 -7.41 0.61 20.07
C GLN A 56 -6.93 -0.85 20.22
N ASN A 57 -6.67 -1.52 19.10
CA ASN A 57 -6.22 -2.91 19.08
C ASN A 57 -4.69 -3.05 18.87
N LYS A 58 -3.92 -1.97 19.03
CA LYS A 58 -2.45 -1.98 18.90
C LYS A 58 -1.83 -3.10 19.73
N GLY A 59 -0.91 -3.84 19.10
CA GLY A 59 -0.20 -4.96 19.73
C GLY A 59 -0.90 -6.31 19.65
N LYS A 60 -2.20 -6.36 19.36
CA LYS A 60 -2.93 -7.62 19.16
C LYS A 60 -2.52 -8.26 17.83
N THR A 61 -2.47 -9.60 17.83
CA THR A 61 -2.25 -10.38 16.62
C THR A 61 -3.58 -10.89 16.09
N VAL A 62 -3.83 -10.69 14.80
CA VAL A 62 -5.00 -11.17 14.08
C VAL A 62 -4.55 -12.07 12.94
N SER A 63 -5.39 -13.01 12.52
CA SER A 63 -5.09 -13.90 11.41
C SER A 63 -6.25 -13.94 10.44
N PHE A 64 -5.91 -14.02 9.15
CA PHE A 64 -6.89 -14.16 8.07
C PHE A 64 -6.28 -14.97 6.92
N ILE A 65 -7.12 -15.35 5.95
CA ILE A 65 -6.68 -16.03 4.73
C ILE A 65 -6.59 -14.99 3.61
N ASN A 66 -5.40 -14.83 3.05
CA ASN A 66 -5.15 -14.07 1.84
C ASN A 66 -5.21 -15.02 0.65
N SER A 67 -6.04 -14.70 -0.34
CA SER A 67 -6.16 -15.47 -1.59
C SER A 67 -5.65 -14.64 -2.74
N TYR A 68 -4.76 -15.17 -3.54
CA TYR A 68 -4.21 -14.53 -4.73
C TYR A 68 -4.05 -15.53 -5.86
N ASP A 69 -3.96 -15.06 -7.08
CA ASP A 69 -3.73 -15.86 -8.28
C ASP A 69 -2.33 -15.61 -8.87
N ASP A 70 -1.93 -16.44 -9.83
CA ASP A 70 -0.65 -16.30 -10.52
C ASP A 70 -0.54 -14.97 -11.29
N ALA A 71 -1.66 -14.41 -11.75
CA ALA A 71 -1.70 -13.14 -12.46
C ALA A 71 -1.52 -11.94 -11.53
N GLN A 72 -1.76 -12.11 -10.21
CA GLN A 72 -1.65 -11.08 -9.17
C GLN A 72 -2.43 -9.79 -9.51
N ALA A 73 -3.51 -9.94 -10.28
CA ALA A 73 -4.25 -8.81 -10.82
C ALA A 73 -5.04 -8.05 -9.74
N ILE A 74 -5.62 -8.77 -8.77
CA ILE A 74 -6.49 -8.22 -7.73
C ILE A 74 -5.76 -8.23 -6.37
N THR A 75 -5.16 -9.34 -6.03
CA THR A 75 -4.44 -9.55 -4.78
C THR A 75 -3.05 -10.12 -5.04
N GLN A 76 -2.11 -9.81 -4.15
CA GLN A 76 -0.72 -10.23 -4.24
C GLN A 76 -0.35 -11.11 -3.05
N PRO A 77 0.69 -11.95 -3.17
CA PRO A 77 1.22 -12.66 -2.03
C PRO A 77 1.73 -11.67 -0.97
N LEU A 78 1.47 -11.99 0.27
CA LEU A 78 1.99 -11.26 1.41
C LEU A 78 3.27 -11.92 1.90
N ASN A 79 4.24 -11.11 2.30
CA ASN A 79 5.50 -11.54 2.85
C ASN A 79 5.63 -11.07 4.31
N LYS A 80 6.51 -11.74 5.05
CA LYS A 80 6.87 -11.31 6.40
C LYS A 80 7.43 -9.88 6.37
N HIS A 81 7.02 -9.06 7.34
CA HIS A 81 7.33 -7.63 7.47
C HIS A 81 6.61 -6.69 6.51
N ASP A 82 5.70 -7.18 5.66
CA ASP A 82 4.84 -6.30 4.89
C ASP A 82 3.92 -5.52 5.83
N GLN A 83 3.73 -4.24 5.54
CA GLN A 83 2.74 -3.41 6.21
C GLN A 83 1.50 -3.28 5.34
N ILE A 84 0.35 -3.53 5.94
CA ILE A 84 -0.93 -3.59 5.25
C ILE A 84 -2.02 -2.84 6.00
N PHE A 85 -2.98 -2.32 5.26
CA PHE A 85 -4.24 -1.85 5.79
C PHE A 85 -5.20 -3.02 5.95
N LEU A 86 -5.86 -3.07 7.10
CA LEU A 86 -6.80 -4.12 7.47
C LEU A 86 -8.21 -3.55 7.58
N ALA A 87 -9.18 -4.28 7.06
CA ALA A 87 -10.58 -4.04 7.31
C ALA A 87 -11.09 -5.06 8.34
N LYS A 88 -11.89 -4.56 9.29
CA LYS A 88 -12.61 -5.41 10.23
C LYS A 88 -14.06 -5.51 9.76
N SER A 89 -14.49 -6.69 9.36
CA SER A 89 -15.90 -7.03 9.22
C SER A 89 -16.42 -7.50 10.57
N GLU A 90 -17.74 -7.66 10.73
CA GLU A 90 -18.36 -8.04 12.01
C GLU A 90 -17.74 -9.27 12.66
N LYS A 91 -17.28 -10.24 11.87
CA LYS A 91 -16.77 -11.54 12.36
C LYS A 91 -15.32 -11.84 11.97
N ALA A 92 -14.68 -11.06 11.08
CA ALA A 92 -13.36 -11.40 10.55
C ALA A 92 -12.53 -10.17 10.18
N TRP A 93 -11.23 -10.34 10.23
CA TRP A 93 -10.26 -9.40 9.67
C TRP A 93 -9.93 -9.80 8.24
N GLY A 94 -9.66 -8.82 7.38
CA GLY A 94 -9.24 -9.04 6.00
C GLY A 94 -8.27 -7.99 5.51
N LEU A 95 -7.60 -8.28 4.42
CA LEU A 95 -6.75 -7.33 3.72
C LEU A 95 -7.62 -6.26 3.06
N LYS A 96 -7.37 -4.98 3.37
CA LYS A 96 -7.99 -3.84 2.70
C LYS A 96 -7.10 -3.33 1.56
N ASN A 97 -5.83 -3.11 1.85
CA ASN A 97 -4.86 -2.60 0.89
C ASN A 97 -3.42 -2.79 1.40
N PHE A 98 -2.45 -2.60 0.51
CA PHE A 98 -1.02 -2.58 0.86
C PHE A 98 -0.58 -1.17 1.27
N LYS A 99 0.22 -1.07 2.32
CA LYS A 99 0.83 0.19 2.73
C LYS A 99 2.16 0.37 1.99
N ARG A 100 2.13 1.17 0.92
CA ARG A 100 3.28 1.34 0.01
C ARG A 100 3.92 2.73 0.07
N ASP A 101 3.45 3.62 0.94
CA ASP A 101 3.97 4.98 1.11
C ASP A 101 5.45 4.99 1.49
N SER A 102 5.87 4.08 2.36
CA SER A 102 7.28 3.93 2.77
C SER A 102 8.22 3.56 1.61
N PHE A 103 7.69 3.07 0.50
CA PHE A 103 8.46 2.74 -0.70
C PHE A 103 8.40 3.86 -1.75
N TRP A 104 7.19 4.33 -2.09
CA TRP A 104 6.99 5.29 -3.18
C TRP A 104 7.47 6.70 -2.84
N ILE A 105 7.27 7.16 -1.60
CA ILE A 105 7.66 8.52 -1.21
C ILE A 105 9.17 8.71 -1.23
N PRO A 106 10.03 7.81 -0.68
CA PRO A 106 11.48 7.92 -0.83
C PRO A 106 11.96 7.90 -2.28
N ILE A 107 11.33 7.10 -3.15
CA ILE A 107 11.66 7.08 -4.58
C ILE A 107 11.33 8.42 -5.22
N LEU A 108 10.16 8.97 -4.93
CA LEU A 108 9.76 10.29 -5.43
C LEU A 108 10.76 11.38 -5.00
N ILE A 109 11.13 11.41 -3.72
CA ILE A 109 12.13 12.35 -3.19
C ILE A 109 13.48 12.17 -3.91
N MET A 110 13.90 10.93 -4.16
CA MET A 110 15.13 10.63 -4.89
C MET A 110 15.09 11.17 -6.33
N VAL A 111 13.99 10.92 -7.05
CA VAL A 111 13.82 11.41 -8.43
C VAL A 111 13.83 12.94 -8.47
N MET A 112 13.12 13.60 -7.54
CA MET A 112 13.13 15.07 -7.43
C MET A 112 14.54 15.61 -7.14
N GLY A 113 15.29 14.93 -6.25
CA GLY A 113 16.69 15.28 -5.96
C GLY A 113 17.59 15.15 -7.19
N LEU A 114 17.44 14.07 -7.95
CA LEU A 114 18.21 13.85 -9.19
C LEU A 114 17.90 14.91 -10.24
N LEU A 115 16.65 15.36 -10.37
CA LEU A 115 16.25 16.43 -11.27
C LEU A 115 16.96 17.76 -10.90
N ILE A 116 17.04 18.10 -9.61
CA ILE A 116 17.73 19.28 -9.13
C ILE A 116 19.23 19.19 -9.43
N ILE A 117 19.85 18.03 -9.15
CA ILE A 117 21.29 17.82 -9.37
C ILE A 117 21.63 17.89 -10.86
N SER A 118 20.81 17.27 -11.72
CA SER A 118 21.08 17.18 -13.16
C SER A 118 20.81 18.47 -13.90
N MET A 119 19.79 19.22 -13.51
CA MET A 119 19.28 20.40 -14.25
C MET A 119 19.46 21.71 -13.47
N GLY A 120 19.98 21.66 -12.24
CA GLY A 120 20.19 22.84 -11.39
C GLY A 120 18.91 23.66 -11.19
N LYS A 121 19.00 24.98 -11.45
CA LYS A 121 17.84 25.89 -11.29
C LYS A 121 16.65 25.51 -12.17
N ALA A 122 16.88 25.00 -13.37
CA ALA A 122 15.80 24.57 -14.25
C ALA A 122 15.03 23.37 -13.65
N GLY A 123 15.70 22.39 -13.05
CA GLY A 123 15.06 21.28 -12.34
C GLY A 123 14.21 21.74 -11.17
N SER A 124 14.66 22.74 -10.41
CA SER A 124 13.90 23.33 -9.31
C SER A 124 12.60 23.99 -9.81
N PHE A 125 12.65 24.74 -10.93
CA PHE A 125 11.47 25.34 -11.54
C PHE A 125 10.49 24.29 -12.08
N MET A 126 10.98 23.19 -12.65
CA MET A 126 10.13 22.08 -13.08
C MET A 126 9.38 21.44 -11.91
N ILE A 127 10.03 21.21 -10.78
CA ILE A 127 9.41 20.67 -9.57
C ILE A 127 8.36 21.64 -9.04
N LEU A 128 8.67 22.95 -8.98
CA LEU A 128 7.73 23.97 -8.54
C LEU A 128 6.48 24.00 -9.45
N SER A 129 6.67 23.95 -10.77
CA SER A 129 5.57 23.87 -11.73
C SER A 129 4.71 22.63 -11.51
N LEU A 130 5.32 21.47 -11.27
CA LEU A 130 4.61 20.24 -10.97
C LEU A 130 3.76 20.37 -9.70
N ILE A 131 4.32 20.92 -8.64
CA ILE A 131 3.59 21.15 -7.36
C ILE A 131 2.39 22.07 -7.58
N ILE A 132 2.57 23.19 -8.30
CA ILE A 132 1.48 24.11 -8.61
C ILE A 132 0.38 23.40 -9.41
N ASN A 133 0.74 22.63 -10.44
CA ASN A 133 -0.24 21.89 -11.23
C ASN A 133 -1.03 20.87 -10.39
N VAL A 134 -0.38 20.17 -9.47
CA VAL A 134 -1.06 19.24 -8.55
C VAL A 134 -2.02 19.98 -7.63
N ILE A 135 -1.62 21.13 -7.08
CA ILE A 135 -2.49 21.97 -6.22
C ILE A 135 -3.71 22.45 -7.01
N LEU A 136 -3.53 22.94 -8.23
CA LEU A 136 -4.62 23.38 -9.10
C LEU A 136 -5.57 22.24 -9.43
N PHE A 137 -5.03 21.05 -9.74
CA PHE A 137 -5.83 19.87 -10.03
C PHE A 137 -6.69 19.45 -8.84
N ILE A 138 -6.08 19.37 -7.63
CA ILE A 138 -6.82 19.08 -6.39
C ILE A 138 -7.88 20.15 -6.11
N GLY A 139 -7.54 21.42 -6.29
CA GLY A 139 -8.47 22.53 -6.12
C GLY A 139 -9.67 22.44 -7.06
N THR A 140 -9.44 22.09 -8.33
CA THR A 140 -10.50 21.89 -9.33
C THR A 140 -11.43 20.73 -8.94
N ILE A 141 -10.87 19.61 -8.49
CA ILE A 141 -11.67 18.47 -8.01
C ILE A 141 -12.50 18.90 -6.79
N TYR A 142 -11.89 19.57 -5.82
CA TYR A 142 -12.57 20.02 -4.62
C TYR A 142 -13.73 20.96 -4.94
N LEU A 143 -13.51 21.96 -5.80
CA LEU A 143 -14.57 22.88 -6.23
C LEU A 143 -15.71 22.15 -6.92
N ASN A 144 -15.41 21.19 -7.81
CA ASN A 144 -16.44 20.41 -8.48
C ASN A 144 -17.26 19.52 -7.51
N PHE A 145 -16.65 19.11 -6.40
CA PHE A 145 -17.32 18.29 -5.39
C PHE A 145 -18.22 19.14 -4.46
N VAL A 146 -17.80 20.36 -4.17
CA VAL A 146 -18.51 21.30 -3.26
C VAL A 146 -19.65 22.03 -3.99
N THR A 147 -19.55 22.21 -5.32
CA THR A 147 -20.56 22.92 -6.13
C THR A 147 -21.65 22.03 -6.72
N LYS A 148 -21.65 20.74 -6.39
CA LYS A 148 -22.75 19.78 -6.68
C LYS A 148 -23.60 19.53 -5.46
#